data_43679af989b582170f432df991a5b55e
#
_entry.id   43679af989b582170f432df991a5b55e
#
_cell.length_a   1.000
_cell.length_b   1.000
_cell.length_c   1.000
_cell.angle_alpha   90.00
_cell.angle_beta   90.00
_cell.angle_gamma   90.00
#
_symmetry.space_group_name_H-M   'P 1'
#
loop_
_entity.id
_entity.type
_entity.pdbx_description
1 polymer ?
#
loop_
_entity_poly.entity_id
_entity_poly.type
_entity_poly.pdbx_seq_one_letter_code
_entity_poly.pdbx_strand_id
1 'polypeptide(L)'
;MTIGINAFFNMPPSPLKVTVLGSGTSMGVPTLGCPCRVCKSSDPHDKRLRPSLLISRGSQSVLIDTTPDFRQQALRVGLDRLDAILLTHGHADHILGFDDIRPFNIRQRSALPVYSNEETFRIIRRVFAYVFDDKPTLSTVPSVTLNTIKGPFELLGIPFVPVPLLHGEMEVLGFRFGRAAYLTDFSRIPDSSMALLEGLDELVLDALRDIPHPMHQTVEQALALIQQLKPRRAWFTHIAHDLPHAETNERLVKMGYPHVQLAYDGLEFDVRLDATNQFSCERGDSQESRAVMGVARSTRLSAFSSSRAWASRYATYGHASVLAIGNFDGIHLGHQAILRATVEHAHALSAVSTALTFDPSPRKVLRPESAPPRLSTNAQRMDWFNVLGLEAVVVLPFTLDLARLSPAEFVEQILVRDLHVKAVLVGENFRFGHKQAGDVKRLSELGAKHAFDVVIVPPVVYRGEVVSSTIIRREVAAGDVSHAARLLGRPFALTGEVISGTGTGRRFTFPTLNLAAEQELLPARGVYVTRARLDGETRSRRSVTNIGMRPTFNGSSLSVETHLLDAQLATTPKRLEVRFWKRLREEKKFSSPEELRAQIASDIARANKFFSRLRHSRASRQPTTAGG
;
A
#
# COMPACT_ATOMS: atom_id res chain seq x y z
N MET A 1 -15.25 -43.39 19.62
CA MET A 1 -16.13 -42.47 18.89
C MET A 1 -15.28 -41.33 18.35
N THR A 2 -14.85 -41.46 17.12
CA THR A 2 -14.01 -40.47 16.44
C THR A 2 -14.93 -39.68 15.51
N ILE A 3 -15.31 -38.48 15.95
CA ILE A 3 -16.15 -37.60 15.13
C ILE A 3 -15.23 -36.81 14.21
N GLY A 4 -15.47 -36.94 12.92
CA GLY A 4 -14.62 -36.45 11.84
C GLY A 4 -14.56 -34.92 11.76
N ILE A 5 -13.34 -34.43 11.60
CA ILE A 5 -12.94 -32.99 11.39
C ILE A 5 -12.92 -32.68 9.86
N ASN A 6 -13.76 -33.26 9.05
CA ASN A 6 -13.73 -33.05 7.59
C ASN A 6 -14.96 -32.32 7.00
N ALA A 7 -15.72 -31.57 7.82
CA ALA A 7 -16.92 -30.87 7.35
C ALA A 7 -16.79 -29.36 7.15
N PHE A 8 -15.60 -28.75 7.35
CA PHE A 8 -15.43 -27.27 7.26
C PHE A 8 -14.75 -26.77 5.99
N PHE A 9 -14.40 -27.63 5.02
CA PHE A 9 -13.60 -27.20 3.85
C PHE A 9 -14.37 -27.11 2.52
N ASN A 10 -15.71 -27.19 2.51
CA ASN A 10 -16.52 -27.12 1.27
C ASN A 10 -17.73 -26.18 1.39
N MET A 11 -17.57 -25.00 1.96
CA MET A 11 -18.57 -23.95 1.71
C MET A 11 -18.18 -23.23 0.41
N PRO A 12 -19.09 -23.11 -0.58
CA PRO A 12 -18.84 -22.30 -1.76
C PRO A 12 -18.50 -20.87 -1.32
N PRO A 13 -17.57 -20.16 -2.01
CA PRO A 13 -17.23 -18.79 -1.65
C PRO A 13 -18.50 -17.95 -1.61
N SER A 14 -18.66 -17.15 -0.55
CA SER A 14 -19.80 -16.24 -0.40
C SER A 14 -19.99 -15.43 -1.68
N PRO A 15 -21.20 -15.32 -2.23
CA PRO A 15 -21.46 -14.53 -3.42
C PRO A 15 -21.05 -13.06 -3.17
N LEU A 16 -20.67 -12.35 -4.24
CA LEU A 16 -20.48 -10.91 -4.15
C LEU A 16 -21.85 -10.24 -4.14
N LYS A 17 -22.07 -9.38 -3.19
CA LYS A 17 -23.24 -8.51 -3.16
C LYS A 17 -22.87 -7.14 -3.72
N VAL A 18 -23.63 -6.67 -4.68
CA VAL A 18 -23.47 -5.35 -5.28
C VAL A 18 -24.66 -4.49 -4.88
N THR A 19 -24.38 -3.27 -4.40
CA THR A 19 -25.39 -2.27 -4.04
C THR A 19 -25.15 -1.00 -4.84
N VAL A 20 -26.13 -0.53 -5.59
CA VAL A 20 -26.10 0.77 -6.26
C VAL A 20 -26.34 1.85 -5.21
N LEU A 21 -25.32 2.62 -4.88
CA LEU A 21 -25.43 3.69 -3.88
C LEU A 21 -26.07 4.95 -4.43
N GLY A 22 -25.87 5.20 -5.72
CA GLY A 22 -26.47 6.28 -6.46
C GLY A 22 -26.58 5.96 -7.93
N SER A 23 -27.69 6.31 -8.57
CA SER A 23 -28.03 5.96 -9.94
C SER A 23 -28.24 7.21 -10.83
N GLY A 24 -28.14 8.40 -10.28
CA GLY A 24 -28.41 9.67 -10.98
C GLY A 24 -27.19 10.27 -11.66
N THR A 25 -27.45 11.25 -12.51
CA THR A 25 -26.44 12.06 -13.21
C THR A 25 -25.67 12.99 -12.26
N SER A 26 -24.70 13.72 -12.78
CA SER A 26 -23.85 14.69 -12.04
C SER A 26 -24.60 15.74 -11.22
N MET A 27 -25.81 16.12 -11.63
CA MET A 27 -26.67 17.06 -10.89
C MET A 27 -27.55 16.37 -9.84
N GLY A 28 -27.65 15.04 -9.85
CA GLY A 28 -28.62 14.28 -9.07
C GLY A 28 -30.06 14.53 -9.50
N VAL A 29 -30.99 13.72 -8.99
CA VAL A 29 -32.45 13.90 -9.20
C VAL A 29 -33.14 13.85 -7.83
N PRO A 30 -33.87 14.87 -7.42
CA PRO A 30 -34.26 16.12 -8.13
C PRO A 30 -33.06 17.03 -8.42
N THR A 31 -33.06 17.61 -9.60
CA THR A 31 -32.16 18.71 -9.93
C THR A 31 -32.61 20.01 -9.24
N LEU A 32 -31.65 20.73 -8.67
CA LEU A 32 -31.94 21.97 -7.94
C LEU A 32 -32.74 22.98 -8.78
N GLY A 33 -33.85 23.44 -8.23
CA GLY A 33 -34.74 24.42 -8.88
C GLY A 33 -35.56 23.86 -10.05
N CYS A 34 -35.46 22.59 -10.41
CA CYS A 34 -36.18 22.00 -11.53
C CYS A 34 -37.65 21.72 -11.18
N PRO A 35 -38.63 22.26 -11.96
CA PRO A 35 -40.08 22.07 -11.71
C PRO A 35 -40.67 20.84 -12.41
N CYS A 36 -39.85 20.04 -13.15
CA CYS A 36 -40.36 18.96 -13.96
C CYS A 36 -41.06 17.85 -13.13
N ARG A 37 -41.85 17.02 -13.79
CA ARG A 37 -42.62 15.96 -13.15
C ARG A 37 -41.77 14.94 -12.41
N VAL A 38 -40.59 14.56 -12.94
CA VAL A 38 -39.68 13.60 -12.32
C VAL A 38 -39.03 14.18 -11.07
N CYS A 39 -38.57 15.43 -11.12
CA CYS A 39 -38.04 16.13 -9.95
C CYS A 39 -39.05 16.30 -8.82
N LYS A 40 -40.35 16.44 -9.17
CA LYS A 40 -41.49 16.56 -8.23
C LYS A 40 -42.15 15.23 -7.90
N SER A 41 -41.71 14.12 -8.53
CA SER A 41 -42.28 12.79 -8.31
C SER A 41 -42.22 12.38 -6.84
N SER A 42 -43.28 11.67 -6.38
CA SER A 42 -43.28 11.02 -5.07
C SER A 42 -42.70 9.61 -5.10
N ASP A 43 -42.37 9.06 -6.29
CA ASP A 43 -41.70 7.77 -6.42
C ASP A 43 -40.27 7.88 -5.86
N PRO A 44 -39.92 7.07 -4.85
CA PRO A 44 -38.56 7.06 -4.30
C PRO A 44 -37.51 6.68 -5.33
N HIS A 45 -37.83 5.90 -6.38
CA HIS A 45 -36.89 5.51 -7.44
C HIS A 45 -36.59 6.67 -8.41
N ASP A 46 -37.34 7.75 -8.37
CA ASP A 46 -37.05 9.03 -9.05
C ASP A 46 -36.14 9.95 -8.21
N LYS A 47 -35.73 9.53 -7.00
CA LYS A 47 -34.78 10.25 -6.13
C LYS A 47 -33.43 9.60 -6.25
N ARG A 48 -32.55 10.19 -7.06
CA ARG A 48 -31.28 9.57 -7.46
C ARG A 48 -30.09 10.42 -7.03
N LEU A 49 -29.24 9.87 -6.18
CA LEU A 49 -27.94 10.45 -5.81
C LEU A 49 -26.93 10.21 -6.94
N ARG A 50 -25.77 10.91 -6.91
CA ARG A 50 -24.71 10.77 -7.91
C ARG A 50 -24.18 9.34 -7.97
N PRO A 51 -23.67 8.89 -9.14
CA PRO A 51 -23.45 7.49 -9.43
C PRO A 51 -22.29 6.89 -8.60
N SER A 52 -22.59 5.85 -7.86
CA SER A 52 -21.59 5.10 -7.07
C SER A 52 -22.07 3.69 -6.81
N LEU A 53 -21.13 2.75 -6.67
CA LEU A 53 -21.40 1.33 -6.47
C LEU A 53 -20.61 0.79 -5.27
N LEU A 54 -21.25 -0.04 -4.46
CA LEU A 54 -20.62 -0.77 -3.36
C LEU A 54 -20.59 -2.26 -3.69
N ILE A 55 -19.42 -2.88 -3.61
CA ILE A 55 -19.22 -4.32 -3.77
C ILE A 55 -18.84 -4.89 -2.40
N SER A 56 -19.62 -5.83 -1.90
CA SER A 56 -19.40 -6.44 -0.58
C SER A 56 -19.17 -7.94 -0.69
N ARG A 57 -18.23 -8.46 0.12
CA ARG A 57 -17.95 -9.87 0.27
C ARG A 57 -17.74 -10.20 1.75
N GLY A 58 -18.74 -10.81 2.37
CA GLY A 58 -18.79 -10.96 3.82
C GLY A 58 -18.75 -9.61 4.52
N SER A 59 -17.75 -9.37 5.37
CA SER A 59 -17.55 -8.07 6.08
C SER A 59 -16.67 -7.08 5.31
N GLN A 60 -16.23 -7.41 4.11
CA GLN A 60 -15.33 -6.58 3.31
C GLN A 60 -16.09 -5.78 2.26
N SER A 61 -15.66 -4.55 1.99
CA SER A 61 -16.34 -3.62 1.08
C SER A 61 -15.38 -2.85 0.19
N VAL A 62 -15.67 -2.81 -1.11
CA VAL A 62 -14.99 -2.00 -2.12
C VAL A 62 -15.98 -0.98 -2.66
N LEU A 63 -15.63 0.29 -2.61
CA LEU A 63 -16.43 1.40 -3.13
C LEU A 63 -15.93 1.78 -4.52
N ILE A 64 -16.84 1.96 -5.50
CA ILE A 64 -16.54 2.61 -6.76
C ILE A 64 -17.12 4.02 -6.72
N ASP A 65 -16.24 5.01 -6.81
CA ASP A 65 -16.47 6.46 -6.76
C ASP A 65 -16.96 7.01 -5.41
N THR A 66 -16.28 8.06 -4.95
CA THR A 66 -16.60 8.84 -3.74
C THR A 66 -17.34 10.11 -4.12
N THR A 67 -18.62 10.00 -4.41
CA THR A 67 -19.45 11.12 -4.87
C THR A 67 -19.67 12.19 -3.81
N PRO A 68 -20.12 13.42 -4.13
CA PRO A 68 -20.52 14.41 -3.13
C PRO A 68 -21.59 13.90 -2.15
N ASP A 69 -22.36 12.89 -2.56
CA ASP A 69 -23.42 12.27 -1.77
C ASP A 69 -22.93 11.09 -0.91
N PHE A 70 -21.63 10.77 -0.94
CA PHE A 70 -21.08 9.55 -0.31
C PHE A 70 -21.47 9.40 1.16
N ARG A 71 -21.45 10.48 1.94
CA ARG A 71 -21.88 10.43 3.33
C ARG A 71 -23.35 9.96 3.46
N GLN A 72 -24.24 10.48 2.65
CA GLN A 72 -25.66 10.10 2.66
C GLN A 72 -25.85 8.66 2.16
N GLN A 73 -25.12 8.28 1.13
CA GLN A 73 -25.09 6.92 0.56
C GLN A 73 -24.63 5.89 1.59
N ALA A 74 -23.52 6.14 2.26
CA ALA A 74 -22.96 5.27 3.30
C ALA A 74 -23.90 5.09 4.50
N LEU A 75 -24.54 6.18 4.96
CA LEU A 75 -25.53 6.15 6.05
C LEU A 75 -26.77 5.35 5.68
N ARG A 76 -27.25 5.48 4.44
CA ARG A 76 -28.44 4.75 3.94
C ARG A 76 -28.25 3.24 4.00
N VAL A 77 -27.07 2.73 3.62
CA VAL A 77 -26.78 1.30 3.59
C VAL A 77 -26.12 0.78 4.87
N GLY A 78 -25.95 1.63 5.89
CA GLY A 78 -25.30 1.25 7.14
C GLY A 78 -23.84 0.83 6.97
N LEU A 79 -23.10 1.47 6.05
CA LEU A 79 -21.70 1.12 5.77
C LEU A 79 -20.83 1.41 6.99
N ASP A 80 -20.34 0.36 7.62
CA ASP A 80 -19.51 0.44 8.83
C ASP A 80 -18.02 0.18 8.56
N ARG A 81 -17.68 -0.41 7.41
CA ARG A 81 -16.32 -0.75 6.99
C ARG A 81 -16.10 -0.45 5.51
N LEU A 82 -14.93 0.08 5.18
CA LEU A 82 -14.48 0.31 3.81
C LEU A 82 -13.03 -0.16 3.66
N ASP A 83 -12.78 -1.08 2.74
CA ASP A 83 -11.47 -1.72 2.59
C ASP A 83 -10.68 -1.20 1.40
N ALA A 84 -11.35 -0.74 0.33
CA ALA A 84 -10.72 -0.14 -0.84
C ALA A 84 -11.68 0.79 -1.58
N ILE A 85 -11.10 1.69 -2.37
CA ILE A 85 -11.83 2.62 -3.25
C ILE A 85 -11.26 2.48 -4.66
N LEU A 86 -12.15 2.33 -5.65
CA LEU A 86 -11.85 2.44 -7.07
C LEU A 86 -12.42 3.76 -7.56
N LEU A 87 -11.68 4.53 -8.34
CA LEU A 87 -12.18 5.76 -8.97
C LEU A 87 -12.19 5.57 -10.48
N THR A 88 -13.33 5.85 -11.09
CA THR A 88 -13.51 5.74 -12.53
C THR A 88 -12.76 6.87 -13.25
N HIS A 89 -12.91 8.09 -12.77
CA HIS A 89 -12.25 9.28 -13.31
C HIS A 89 -12.32 10.47 -12.32
N GLY A 90 -11.78 11.63 -12.72
CA GLY A 90 -11.58 12.77 -11.84
C GLY A 90 -12.68 13.84 -11.85
N HIS A 91 -13.87 13.61 -12.40
CA HIS A 91 -14.96 14.59 -12.34
C HIS A 91 -15.52 14.76 -10.93
N ALA A 92 -16.09 15.95 -10.68
CA ALA A 92 -16.54 16.36 -9.36
C ALA A 92 -17.57 15.42 -8.72
N ASP A 93 -18.51 14.93 -9.51
CA ASP A 93 -19.58 14.01 -9.08
C ASP A 93 -19.06 12.60 -8.71
N HIS A 94 -17.84 12.26 -9.06
CA HIS A 94 -17.20 10.99 -8.72
C HIS A 94 -16.19 11.08 -7.57
N ILE A 95 -15.67 12.29 -7.27
CA ILE A 95 -14.56 12.41 -6.31
C ILE A 95 -14.82 13.34 -5.12
N LEU A 96 -15.80 14.28 -5.16
CA LEU A 96 -15.87 15.32 -4.12
C LEU A 96 -16.29 14.84 -2.72
N GLY A 97 -16.79 13.63 -2.55
CA GLY A 97 -16.98 12.98 -1.24
C GLY A 97 -15.74 12.32 -0.67
N PHE A 98 -14.57 12.49 -1.30
CA PHE A 98 -13.31 11.87 -0.88
C PHE A 98 -12.91 12.24 0.56
N ASP A 99 -13.31 13.40 1.05
CA ASP A 99 -13.05 13.79 2.43
C ASP A 99 -13.89 13.01 3.46
N ASP A 100 -15.06 12.51 3.07
CA ASP A 100 -15.98 11.76 3.95
C ASP A 100 -15.49 10.32 4.27
N ILE A 101 -14.37 9.88 3.69
CA ILE A 101 -13.76 8.59 4.06
C ILE A 101 -13.03 8.61 5.43
N ARG A 102 -12.78 9.79 6.00
CA ARG A 102 -12.06 9.95 7.29
C ARG A 102 -12.61 9.10 8.44
N PRO A 103 -13.93 8.97 8.64
CA PRO A 103 -14.48 8.13 9.70
C PRO A 103 -14.03 6.68 9.62
N PHE A 104 -13.86 6.13 8.40
CA PHE A 104 -13.35 4.77 8.18
C PHE A 104 -11.87 4.69 8.54
N ASN A 105 -11.05 5.68 8.14
CA ASN A 105 -9.65 5.74 8.55
C ASN A 105 -9.49 5.75 10.08
N ILE A 106 -10.32 6.56 10.78
CA ILE A 106 -10.27 6.68 12.23
C ILE A 106 -10.69 5.36 12.89
N ARG A 107 -11.80 4.76 12.45
CA ARG A 107 -12.35 3.54 13.02
C ARG A 107 -11.47 2.32 12.74
N GLN A 108 -10.98 2.19 11.50
CA GLN A 108 -10.16 1.07 11.05
C GLN A 108 -8.67 1.27 11.37
N ARG A 109 -8.26 2.47 11.79
CA ARG A 109 -6.87 2.86 12.11
C ARG A 109 -5.89 2.54 10.98
N SER A 110 -6.34 2.67 9.74
CA SER A 110 -5.56 2.34 8.54
C SER A 110 -5.79 3.36 7.44
N ALA A 111 -4.79 3.51 6.57
CA ALA A 111 -4.95 4.19 5.30
C ALA A 111 -5.81 3.33 4.37
N LEU A 112 -6.71 3.96 3.62
CA LEU A 112 -7.52 3.29 2.60
C LEU A 112 -6.75 3.25 1.28
N PRO A 113 -6.61 2.07 0.66
CA PRO A 113 -6.07 1.97 -0.69
C PRO A 113 -7.09 2.51 -1.71
N VAL A 114 -6.62 3.41 -2.56
CA VAL A 114 -7.39 4.01 -3.66
C VAL A 114 -6.73 3.62 -4.97
N TYR A 115 -7.51 3.16 -5.93
CA TYR A 115 -7.05 2.66 -7.21
C TYR A 115 -7.69 3.47 -8.35
N SER A 116 -6.89 3.94 -9.30
CA SER A 116 -7.33 4.62 -10.52
C SER A 116 -6.16 4.75 -11.52
N ASN A 117 -6.38 5.48 -12.63
CA ASN A 117 -5.31 5.90 -13.51
C ASN A 117 -4.56 7.13 -12.97
N GLU A 118 -3.38 7.44 -13.54
CA GLU A 118 -2.54 8.55 -13.05
C GLU A 118 -3.19 9.93 -13.30
N GLU A 119 -4.00 10.06 -14.37
CA GLU A 119 -4.75 11.30 -14.66
C GLU A 119 -5.70 11.66 -13.52
N THR A 120 -6.51 10.69 -13.08
CA THR A 120 -7.42 10.85 -11.94
C THR A 120 -6.65 11.21 -10.67
N PHE A 121 -5.51 10.57 -10.42
CA PHE A 121 -4.68 10.90 -9.26
C PHE A 121 -4.06 12.30 -9.32
N ARG A 122 -3.74 12.81 -10.49
CA ARG A 122 -3.29 14.20 -10.68
C ARG A 122 -4.41 15.17 -10.26
N ILE A 123 -5.65 14.88 -10.64
CA ILE A 123 -6.82 15.69 -10.26
C ILE A 123 -7.06 15.60 -8.75
N ILE A 124 -7.06 14.39 -8.16
CA ILE A 124 -7.22 14.16 -6.72
C ILE A 124 -6.18 14.94 -5.92
N ARG A 125 -4.90 14.87 -6.29
CA ARG A 125 -3.84 15.62 -5.60
C ARG A 125 -4.03 17.14 -5.69
N ARG A 126 -4.59 17.64 -6.78
CA ARG A 126 -4.90 19.07 -6.96
C ARG A 126 -6.11 19.50 -6.16
N VAL A 127 -7.22 18.75 -6.23
CA VAL A 127 -8.50 19.09 -5.58
C VAL A 127 -8.38 18.92 -4.06
N PHE A 128 -7.74 17.86 -3.59
CA PHE A 128 -7.56 17.55 -2.18
C PHE A 128 -6.11 17.75 -1.73
N ALA A 129 -5.47 18.83 -2.19
CA ALA A 129 -4.07 19.12 -1.91
C ALA A 129 -3.73 19.02 -0.40
N TYR A 130 -4.64 19.43 0.47
CA TYR A 130 -4.49 19.36 1.93
C TYR A 130 -4.36 17.92 2.47
N VAL A 131 -4.84 16.90 1.74
CA VAL A 131 -4.70 15.47 2.09
C VAL A 131 -3.27 15.00 1.88
N PHE A 132 -2.61 15.53 0.84
CA PHE A 132 -1.28 15.14 0.40
C PHE A 132 -0.18 16.11 0.84
N ASP A 133 -0.59 17.29 1.37
CA ASP A 133 0.35 18.26 1.92
C ASP A 133 1.05 17.69 3.17
N ASP A 134 2.37 17.79 3.21
CA ASP A 134 3.19 17.46 4.39
C ASP A 134 2.98 18.43 5.57
N LYS A 135 2.12 19.43 5.44
CA LYS A 135 1.87 20.42 6.50
C LYS A 135 1.05 19.78 7.63
N PRO A 136 1.49 19.92 8.88
CA PRO A 136 0.66 19.48 10.00
C PRO A 136 -0.62 20.32 10.05
N THR A 137 -1.75 19.70 9.74
CA THR A 137 -3.07 20.29 10.00
C THR A 137 -3.49 19.93 11.42
N LEU A 138 -4.18 20.83 12.12
CA LEU A 138 -4.80 20.55 13.42
C LEU A 138 -6.05 19.65 13.25
N SER A 139 -6.57 19.55 12.03
CA SER A 139 -7.73 18.71 11.68
C SER A 139 -7.30 17.33 11.16
N THR A 140 -8.17 16.36 11.34
CA THR A 140 -8.03 15.05 10.70
C THR A 140 -8.25 15.19 9.19
N VAL A 141 -7.43 14.55 8.37
CA VAL A 141 -7.57 14.47 6.91
C VAL A 141 -7.68 13.01 6.48
N PRO A 142 -8.24 12.71 5.31
CA PRO A 142 -8.20 11.38 4.73
C PRO A 142 -6.79 10.79 4.75
N SER A 143 -6.68 9.52 5.11
CA SER A 143 -5.43 8.77 5.04
C SER A 143 -5.57 7.71 3.95
N VAL A 144 -4.83 7.88 2.85
CA VAL A 144 -4.96 7.03 1.66
C VAL A 144 -3.60 6.60 1.12
N THR A 145 -3.60 5.47 0.40
CA THR A 145 -2.50 5.06 -0.48
C THR A 145 -3.02 5.04 -1.91
N LEU A 146 -2.37 5.78 -2.81
CA LEU A 146 -2.76 5.83 -4.22
C LEU A 146 -2.04 4.73 -5.00
N ASN A 147 -2.79 3.90 -5.71
CA ASN A 147 -2.31 2.74 -6.45
C ASN A 147 -2.73 2.89 -7.91
N THR A 148 -1.79 3.20 -8.80
CA THR A 148 -2.08 3.37 -10.22
C THR A 148 -2.39 2.03 -10.87
N ILE A 149 -3.56 1.93 -11.51
CA ILE A 149 -4.02 0.74 -12.23
C ILE A 149 -3.24 0.67 -13.56
N LYS A 150 -2.63 -0.49 -13.83
CA LYS A 150 -1.89 -0.77 -15.08
C LYS A 150 -2.44 -1.97 -15.85
N GLY A 151 -3.44 -2.66 -15.31
CA GLY A 151 -4.04 -3.86 -15.89
C GLY A 151 -4.93 -4.56 -14.87
N PRO A 152 -5.40 -5.78 -15.12
CA PRO A 152 -6.20 -6.55 -14.17
C PRO A 152 -5.51 -6.72 -12.81
N PHE A 153 -6.29 -6.68 -11.74
CA PHE A 153 -5.80 -6.79 -10.36
C PHE A 153 -6.82 -7.49 -9.46
N GLU A 154 -6.39 -7.90 -8.28
CA GLU A 154 -7.25 -8.55 -7.29
C GLU A 154 -7.35 -7.71 -6.02
N LEU A 155 -8.56 -7.50 -5.54
CA LEU A 155 -8.83 -6.90 -4.24
C LEU A 155 -9.71 -7.83 -3.41
N LEU A 156 -9.30 -8.18 -2.21
CA LEU A 156 -10.10 -8.96 -1.26
C LEU A 156 -10.56 -10.32 -1.84
N GLY A 157 -9.77 -10.90 -2.72
CA GLY A 157 -10.11 -12.14 -3.43
C GLY A 157 -11.13 -11.94 -4.57
N ILE A 158 -11.38 -10.68 -4.98
CA ILE A 158 -12.25 -10.33 -6.11
C ILE A 158 -11.35 -9.91 -7.27
N PRO A 159 -11.40 -10.59 -8.43
CA PRO A 159 -10.68 -10.15 -9.63
C PRO A 159 -11.38 -8.93 -10.24
N PHE A 160 -10.62 -7.87 -10.47
CA PHE A 160 -11.04 -6.66 -11.17
C PHE A 160 -10.28 -6.52 -12.49
N VAL A 161 -11.02 -6.28 -13.56
CA VAL A 161 -10.45 -5.94 -14.86
C VAL A 161 -10.84 -4.50 -15.17
N PRO A 162 -9.87 -3.56 -15.25
CA PRO A 162 -10.15 -2.21 -15.71
C PRO A 162 -10.56 -2.26 -17.19
N VAL A 163 -11.63 -1.56 -17.51
CA VAL A 163 -12.16 -1.44 -18.87
C VAL A 163 -11.95 0.01 -19.33
N PRO A 164 -10.96 0.29 -20.17
CA PRO A 164 -10.77 1.63 -20.73
C PRO A 164 -12.00 2.06 -21.55
N LEU A 165 -12.53 3.24 -21.25
CA LEU A 165 -13.68 3.86 -21.91
C LEU A 165 -13.31 5.27 -22.32
N LEU A 166 -14.06 5.87 -23.25
CA LEU A 166 -13.87 7.26 -23.67
C LEU A 166 -15.06 8.10 -23.23
N HIS A 167 -14.81 9.18 -22.51
CA HIS A 167 -15.72 10.22 -22.13
C HIS A 167 -15.37 11.50 -22.91
N GLY A 168 -15.91 11.62 -24.11
CA GLY A 168 -15.37 12.50 -25.13
C GLY A 168 -13.97 12.04 -25.55
N GLU A 169 -12.96 12.87 -25.33
CA GLU A 169 -11.55 12.54 -25.58
C GLU A 169 -10.82 12.01 -24.34
N MET A 170 -11.43 12.10 -23.17
CA MET A 170 -10.82 11.67 -21.92
C MET A 170 -11.00 10.17 -21.72
N GLU A 171 -9.89 9.47 -21.39
CA GLU A 171 -9.94 8.09 -20.97
C GLU A 171 -10.43 7.97 -19.53
N VAL A 172 -11.49 7.18 -19.32
CA VAL A 172 -12.06 6.85 -18.02
C VAL A 172 -12.06 5.34 -17.83
N LEU A 173 -12.20 4.88 -16.59
CA LEU A 173 -12.19 3.46 -16.26
C LEU A 173 -13.58 2.96 -15.92
N GLY A 174 -14.08 1.97 -16.67
CA GLY A 174 -15.05 1.01 -16.16
C GLY A 174 -14.35 -0.12 -15.41
N PHE A 175 -15.11 -0.92 -14.69
CA PHE A 175 -14.59 -2.06 -13.94
C PHE A 175 -15.43 -3.31 -14.18
N ARG A 176 -14.77 -4.40 -14.63
CA ARG A 176 -15.36 -5.75 -14.60
C ARG A 176 -14.87 -6.47 -13.34
N PHE A 177 -15.78 -7.17 -12.66
CA PHE A 177 -15.53 -8.00 -11.47
C PHE A 177 -16.39 -9.28 -11.54
N GLY A 178 -15.72 -10.42 -11.69
CA GLY A 178 -16.39 -11.69 -12.00
C GLY A 178 -17.23 -11.58 -13.27
N ARG A 179 -18.51 -11.98 -13.19
CA ARG A 179 -19.46 -11.89 -14.33
C ARG A 179 -20.29 -10.60 -14.33
N ALA A 180 -19.80 -9.53 -13.69
CA ALA A 180 -20.44 -8.21 -13.71
C ALA A 180 -19.49 -7.14 -14.24
N ALA A 181 -20.06 -6.06 -14.79
CA ALA A 181 -19.32 -4.85 -15.16
C ALA A 181 -20.09 -3.59 -14.78
N TYR A 182 -19.35 -2.55 -14.37
CA TYR A 182 -19.83 -1.20 -14.11
C TYR A 182 -19.15 -0.22 -15.06
N LEU A 183 -19.95 0.41 -15.93
CA LEU A 183 -19.52 1.30 -16.99
C LEU A 183 -20.34 2.59 -16.89
N THR A 184 -19.77 3.60 -16.26
CA THR A 184 -20.39 4.92 -16.12
C THR A 184 -19.61 5.98 -16.89
N ASP A 185 -20.27 7.08 -17.25
CA ASP A 185 -19.68 8.27 -17.85
C ASP A 185 -18.81 7.96 -19.07
N PHE A 186 -19.45 7.47 -20.14
CA PHE A 186 -18.73 7.22 -21.37
C PHE A 186 -19.56 7.58 -22.61
N SER A 187 -18.88 8.05 -23.63
CA SER A 187 -19.46 8.29 -24.96
C SER A 187 -19.19 7.15 -25.94
N ARG A 188 -18.10 6.38 -25.71
CA ARG A 188 -17.71 5.27 -26.56
C ARG A 188 -16.89 4.21 -25.82
N ILE A 189 -17.09 2.94 -26.16
CA ILE A 189 -16.25 1.82 -25.77
C ILE A 189 -15.27 1.55 -26.91
N PRO A 190 -13.94 1.63 -26.71
CA PRO A 190 -12.97 1.21 -27.72
C PRO A 190 -13.12 -0.27 -28.08
N ASP A 191 -12.81 -0.65 -29.33
CA ASP A 191 -12.90 -2.06 -29.78
C ASP A 191 -12.04 -3.00 -28.92
N SER A 192 -10.87 -2.55 -28.49
CA SER A 192 -9.99 -3.30 -27.59
C SER A 192 -10.63 -3.58 -26.22
N SER A 193 -11.59 -2.78 -25.80
CA SER A 193 -12.29 -2.96 -24.52
C SER A 193 -13.53 -3.85 -24.63
N MET A 194 -14.08 -4.04 -25.84
CA MET A 194 -15.29 -4.87 -26.03
C MET A 194 -15.06 -6.32 -25.64
N ALA A 195 -13.91 -6.90 -25.98
CA ALA A 195 -13.54 -8.28 -25.60
C ALA A 195 -13.48 -8.49 -24.07
N LEU A 196 -13.20 -7.43 -23.30
CA LEU A 196 -13.17 -7.48 -21.84
C LEU A 196 -14.58 -7.61 -21.23
N LEU A 197 -15.64 -7.38 -22.01
CA LEU A 197 -17.05 -7.33 -21.60
C LEU A 197 -17.85 -8.56 -22.04
N GLU A 198 -17.21 -9.57 -22.61
CA GLU A 198 -17.87 -10.79 -23.04
C GLU A 198 -18.31 -11.65 -21.86
N GLY A 199 -19.47 -12.33 -21.97
CA GLY A 199 -19.95 -13.31 -21.02
C GLY A 199 -20.42 -12.75 -19.67
N LEU A 200 -20.94 -11.53 -19.64
CA LEU A 200 -21.48 -10.91 -18.43
C LEU A 200 -22.86 -11.48 -18.04
N ASP A 201 -23.07 -11.68 -16.74
CA ASP A 201 -24.40 -11.89 -16.18
C ASP A 201 -25.09 -10.56 -15.85
N GLU A 202 -24.34 -9.61 -15.28
CA GLU A 202 -24.84 -8.31 -14.83
C GLU A 202 -24.06 -7.18 -15.51
N LEU A 203 -24.75 -6.21 -16.07
CA LEU A 203 -24.15 -5.04 -16.68
C LEU A 203 -24.81 -3.76 -16.15
N VAL A 204 -24.04 -2.93 -15.43
CA VAL A 204 -24.47 -1.58 -15.04
C VAL A 204 -23.79 -0.60 -15.98
N LEU A 205 -24.57 0.14 -16.78
CA LEU A 205 -24.01 1.04 -17.80
C LEU A 205 -24.72 2.38 -17.88
N ASP A 206 -23.99 3.38 -18.36
CA ASP A 206 -24.49 4.74 -18.62
C ASP A 206 -25.66 4.73 -19.61
N ALA A 207 -26.77 5.37 -19.24
CA ALA A 207 -27.87 5.72 -20.12
C ALA A 207 -28.54 7.02 -19.64
N LEU A 208 -27.95 8.13 -20.00
CA LEU A 208 -28.29 9.44 -19.46
C LEU A 208 -29.76 9.82 -19.70
N ARG A 209 -30.24 9.75 -20.94
CA ARG A 209 -31.56 10.19 -21.41
C ARG A 209 -31.83 9.73 -22.84
N ASP A 210 -33.00 10.04 -23.38
CA ASP A 210 -33.36 9.72 -24.78
C ASP A 210 -32.70 10.68 -25.80
N ILE A 211 -32.46 11.95 -25.39
CA ILE A 211 -31.88 12.98 -26.29
C ILE A 211 -30.35 12.81 -26.32
N PRO A 212 -29.72 12.84 -27.52
CA PRO A 212 -28.27 12.68 -27.65
C PRO A 212 -27.47 13.66 -26.79
N HIS A 213 -26.37 13.17 -26.26
CA HIS A 213 -25.39 13.94 -25.48
C HIS A 213 -23.96 13.60 -25.95
N PRO A 214 -23.06 14.58 -26.14
CA PRO A 214 -21.72 14.32 -26.71
C PRO A 214 -20.83 13.45 -25.82
N MET A 215 -21.15 13.37 -24.51
CA MET A 215 -20.30 12.73 -23.51
C MET A 215 -20.90 11.44 -22.92
N HIS A 216 -22.18 11.16 -23.14
CA HIS A 216 -22.93 10.06 -22.51
C HIS A 216 -23.77 9.29 -23.50
N GLN A 217 -24.15 8.07 -23.15
CA GLN A 217 -25.05 7.25 -23.94
C GLN A 217 -26.50 7.72 -23.84
N THR A 218 -27.23 7.60 -24.95
CA THR A 218 -28.69 7.60 -24.91
C THR A 218 -29.22 6.21 -24.52
N VAL A 219 -30.50 6.13 -24.15
CA VAL A 219 -31.18 4.85 -23.94
C VAL A 219 -31.04 3.94 -25.16
N GLU A 220 -31.24 4.48 -26.38
CA GLU A 220 -31.12 3.72 -27.63
C GLU A 220 -29.71 3.18 -27.85
N GLN A 221 -28.68 4.01 -27.65
CA GLN A 221 -27.27 3.61 -27.79
C GLN A 221 -26.88 2.55 -26.74
N ALA A 222 -27.35 2.70 -25.50
CA ALA A 222 -27.14 1.72 -24.43
C ALA A 222 -27.82 0.38 -24.76
N LEU A 223 -29.03 0.39 -25.34
CA LEU A 223 -29.71 -0.81 -25.80
C LEU A 223 -28.96 -1.51 -26.95
N ALA A 224 -28.36 -0.77 -27.88
CA ALA A 224 -27.54 -1.32 -28.95
C ALA A 224 -26.30 -2.06 -28.37
N LEU A 225 -25.64 -1.50 -27.34
CA LEU A 225 -24.53 -2.16 -26.63
C LEU A 225 -25.02 -3.44 -25.92
N ILE A 226 -26.18 -3.41 -25.29
CA ILE A 226 -26.78 -4.58 -24.63
C ILE A 226 -27.07 -5.70 -25.65
N GLN A 227 -27.56 -5.38 -26.84
CA GLN A 227 -27.76 -6.35 -27.91
C GLN A 227 -26.45 -7.02 -28.36
N GLN A 228 -25.36 -6.26 -28.38
CA GLN A 228 -24.04 -6.78 -28.73
C GLN A 228 -23.42 -7.63 -27.63
N LEU A 229 -23.47 -7.17 -26.36
CA LEU A 229 -22.82 -7.81 -25.21
C LEU A 229 -23.65 -8.96 -24.62
N LYS A 230 -24.97 -8.95 -24.81
CA LYS A 230 -25.95 -9.97 -24.38
C LYS A 230 -25.82 -10.35 -22.89
N PRO A 231 -25.77 -9.40 -21.95
CA PRO A 231 -25.77 -9.72 -20.55
C PRO A 231 -27.09 -10.40 -20.14
N ARG A 232 -27.10 -11.17 -19.05
CA ARG A 232 -28.33 -11.77 -18.52
C ARG A 232 -29.29 -10.72 -17.99
N ARG A 233 -28.74 -9.66 -17.33
CA ARG A 233 -29.48 -8.45 -16.87
C ARG A 233 -28.64 -7.21 -17.12
N ALA A 234 -29.32 -6.12 -17.38
CA ALA A 234 -28.67 -4.81 -17.50
C ALA A 234 -29.41 -3.75 -16.68
N TRP A 235 -28.63 -2.85 -16.09
CA TRP A 235 -29.09 -1.77 -15.24
C TRP A 235 -28.58 -0.45 -15.77
N PHE A 236 -29.48 0.48 -16.14
CA PHE A 236 -29.05 1.82 -16.54
C PHE A 236 -28.69 2.65 -15.32
N THR A 237 -27.57 3.36 -15.38
CA THR A 237 -27.07 4.29 -14.36
C THR A 237 -26.78 5.65 -14.98
N HIS A 238 -26.35 6.61 -14.17
CA HIS A 238 -26.09 8.00 -14.58
C HIS A 238 -27.33 8.70 -15.18
N ILE A 239 -28.51 8.42 -14.63
CA ILE A 239 -29.82 8.74 -15.18
C ILE A 239 -30.18 10.18 -14.88
N ALA A 240 -30.59 10.95 -15.91
CA ALA A 240 -31.10 12.31 -15.79
C ALA A 240 -32.59 12.32 -15.38
N HIS A 241 -33.10 13.51 -15.13
CA HIS A 241 -34.48 13.76 -14.73
C HIS A 241 -35.50 13.67 -15.89
N ASP A 242 -35.03 13.28 -17.07
CA ASP A 242 -35.89 13.08 -18.25
C ASP A 242 -36.57 11.70 -18.26
N LEU A 243 -36.02 10.74 -17.50
CA LEU A 243 -36.45 9.34 -17.46
C LEU A 243 -37.18 9.01 -16.15
N PRO A 244 -38.53 9.05 -16.12
CA PRO A 244 -39.29 8.57 -14.96
C PRO A 244 -39.15 7.06 -14.81
N HIS A 245 -38.90 6.59 -13.58
CA HIS A 245 -38.49 5.20 -13.31
C HIS A 245 -39.52 4.17 -13.81
N ALA A 246 -40.76 4.25 -13.33
CA ALA A 246 -41.80 3.28 -13.65
C ALA A 246 -42.13 3.25 -15.15
N GLU A 247 -42.43 4.41 -15.74
CA GLU A 247 -42.80 4.52 -17.15
C GLU A 247 -41.69 4.09 -18.11
N THR A 248 -40.42 4.38 -17.76
CA THR A 248 -39.29 3.99 -18.60
C THR A 248 -39.07 2.46 -18.55
N ASN A 249 -39.22 1.83 -17.37
CA ASN A 249 -39.14 0.38 -17.26
C ASN A 249 -40.27 -0.33 -18.02
N GLU A 250 -41.51 0.16 -17.94
CA GLU A 250 -42.62 -0.34 -18.77
C GLU A 250 -42.35 -0.19 -20.27
N ARG A 251 -41.77 0.94 -20.69
CA ARG A 251 -41.35 1.19 -22.08
C ARG A 251 -40.32 0.18 -22.53
N LEU A 252 -39.28 -0.09 -21.73
CA LEU A 252 -38.25 -1.08 -22.02
C LEU A 252 -38.83 -2.48 -22.23
N VAL A 253 -39.75 -2.91 -21.38
CA VAL A 253 -40.46 -4.20 -21.53
C VAL A 253 -41.26 -4.23 -22.84
N LYS A 254 -42.02 -3.17 -23.17
CA LYS A 254 -42.78 -3.06 -24.45
C LYS A 254 -41.87 -3.08 -25.69
N MET A 255 -40.63 -2.58 -25.56
CA MET A 255 -39.62 -2.61 -26.63
C MET A 255 -38.94 -3.98 -26.75
N GLY A 256 -39.27 -4.99 -25.93
CA GLY A 256 -38.69 -6.32 -25.99
C GLY A 256 -37.44 -6.51 -25.11
N TYR A 257 -37.18 -5.62 -24.15
CA TYR A 257 -36.04 -5.69 -23.22
C TYR A 257 -36.49 -5.90 -21.75
N PRO A 258 -37.19 -7.01 -21.39
CA PRO A 258 -37.65 -7.26 -20.04
C PRO A 258 -36.51 -7.48 -19.03
N HIS A 259 -35.28 -7.73 -19.49
CA HIS A 259 -34.07 -7.94 -18.72
C HIS A 259 -33.25 -6.66 -18.51
N VAL A 260 -33.76 -5.52 -18.99
CA VAL A 260 -33.13 -4.19 -18.86
C VAL A 260 -34.03 -3.30 -18.00
N GLN A 261 -33.45 -2.67 -16.99
CA GLN A 261 -34.17 -1.76 -16.09
C GLN A 261 -33.32 -0.53 -15.73
N LEU A 262 -33.98 0.55 -15.32
CA LEU A 262 -33.28 1.64 -14.66
C LEU A 262 -32.82 1.18 -13.27
N ALA A 263 -31.56 1.44 -12.94
CA ALA A 263 -31.10 1.31 -11.56
C ALA A 263 -31.78 2.36 -10.66
N TYR A 264 -31.83 2.09 -9.38
CA TYR A 264 -32.28 3.00 -8.35
C TYR A 264 -31.36 2.92 -7.13
N ASP A 265 -31.35 3.94 -6.32
CA ASP A 265 -30.53 4.03 -5.14
C ASP A 265 -30.95 3.00 -4.08
N GLY A 266 -30.06 2.07 -3.76
CA GLY A 266 -30.32 0.94 -2.87
C GLY A 266 -30.65 -0.36 -3.60
N LEU A 267 -30.63 -0.40 -4.93
CA LEU A 267 -30.74 -1.65 -5.70
C LEU A 267 -29.61 -2.62 -5.32
N GLU A 268 -29.97 -3.84 -5.01
CA GLU A 268 -29.01 -4.91 -4.66
C GLU A 268 -29.13 -6.11 -5.59
N PHE A 269 -28.00 -6.69 -5.94
CA PHE A 269 -27.95 -7.95 -6.68
C PHE A 269 -26.67 -8.73 -6.38
N ASP A 270 -26.74 -10.05 -6.58
CA ASP A 270 -25.60 -10.95 -6.37
C ASP A 270 -24.84 -11.18 -7.67
N VAL A 271 -23.51 -11.24 -7.56
CA VAL A 271 -22.60 -11.54 -8.67
C VAL A 271 -21.86 -12.83 -8.41
N ARG A 272 -21.87 -13.71 -9.40
CA ARG A 272 -21.09 -14.95 -9.37
C ARG A 272 -19.63 -14.65 -9.67
N LEU A 273 -18.75 -15.22 -8.87
CA LEU A 273 -17.33 -15.35 -9.23
C LEU A 273 -17.19 -16.64 -10.03
N ASP A 274 -16.52 -16.58 -11.17
CA ASP A 274 -16.19 -17.79 -11.91
C ASP A 274 -15.33 -18.70 -11.03
N ALA A 275 -15.73 -19.96 -10.87
CA ALA A 275 -15.04 -20.94 -10.02
C ALA A 275 -13.65 -21.33 -10.57
N THR A 276 -13.37 -20.98 -11.81
CA THR A 276 -12.06 -21.19 -12.47
C THR A 276 -11.83 -20.08 -13.49
N ASN A 277 -10.73 -19.35 -13.34
CA ASN A 277 -10.17 -18.52 -14.40
C ASN A 277 -9.68 -19.43 -15.55
N GLN A 278 -10.60 -19.87 -16.41
CA GLN A 278 -10.25 -20.43 -17.71
C GLN A 278 -10.73 -19.45 -18.79
N PHE A 279 -9.93 -18.41 -19.05
CA PHE A 279 -9.85 -17.92 -20.42
C PHE A 279 -9.10 -18.98 -21.22
N SER A 280 -9.81 -19.98 -21.73
CA SER A 280 -9.31 -20.89 -22.73
C SER A 280 -9.13 -20.09 -24.03
N CYS A 281 -7.92 -19.63 -24.27
CA CYS A 281 -7.49 -19.21 -25.60
C CYS A 281 -7.36 -20.49 -26.43
N GLU A 282 -8.31 -20.73 -27.33
CA GLU A 282 -8.16 -21.74 -28.39
C GLU A 282 -6.90 -21.41 -29.20
N ARG A 283 -6.11 -22.47 -29.46
CA ARG A 283 -4.79 -22.39 -30.09
C ARG A 283 -4.92 -21.91 -31.53
N GLY A 284 -4.52 -20.68 -31.75
CA GLY A 284 -4.07 -20.20 -33.05
C GLY A 284 -2.56 -19.94 -32.96
N ASP A 285 -1.79 -20.75 -33.69
CA ASP A 285 -0.34 -20.60 -33.79
C ASP A 285 0.03 -19.24 -34.39
N SER A 286 0.51 -18.31 -33.57
CA SER A 286 1.40 -17.24 -33.98
C SER A 286 2.23 -16.78 -32.79
N GLN A 287 3.55 -16.71 -33.00
CA GLN A 287 4.58 -16.44 -32.00
C GLN A 287 4.58 -15.03 -31.38
N GLU A 288 3.60 -14.17 -31.69
CA GLU A 288 3.56 -12.78 -31.21
C GLU A 288 2.61 -12.50 -30.04
N SER A 289 1.80 -13.49 -29.58
CA SER A 289 0.78 -13.26 -28.53
C SER A 289 1.24 -13.60 -27.10
N ARG A 290 2.54 -13.83 -26.85
CA ARG A 290 3.06 -14.18 -25.50
C ARG A 290 3.39 -13.01 -24.58
N ALA A 291 3.11 -11.76 -24.96
CA ALA A 291 3.57 -10.57 -24.25
C ALA A 291 2.56 -9.92 -23.28
N VAL A 292 1.33 -10.43 -23.11
CA VAL A 292 0.30 -9.75 -22.29
C VAL A 292 -0.42 -10.71 -21.34
N MET A 293 0.32 -11.40 -20.47
CA MET A 293 -0.25 -12.01 -19.26
C MET A 293 0.58 -11.61 -18.04
N GLY A 294 0.46 -10.33 -17.67
CA GLY A 294 0.90 -9.86 -16.35
C GLY A 294 -0.12 -10.23 -15.30
N VAL A 295 0.10 -11.34 -14.58
CA VAL A 295 -0.68 -11.67 -13.38
C VAL A 295 -0.61 -10.49 -12.42
N ALA A 296 -1.76 -9.96 -12.00
CA ALA A 296 -1.84 -8.94 -10.96
C ALA A 296 -1.20 -9.49 -9.68
N ARG A 297 0.00 -8.99 -9.35
CA ARG A 297 0.77 -9.45 -8.21
C ARG A 297 0.22 -8.81 -6.95
N SER A 298 0.00 -9.62 -5.92
CA SER A 298 -0.38 -9.19 -4.59
C SER A 298 0.51 -8.01 -4.14
N THR A 299 -0.07 -6.85 -3.89
CA THR A 299 0.63 -5.67 -3.36
C THR A 299 1.03 -5.81 -1.90
N ARG A 300 0.72 -6.94 -1.25
CA ARG A 300 1.08 -7.23 0.12
C ARG A 300 2.29 -8.16 0.15
N LEU A 301 3.36 -7.69 0.80
CA LEU A 301 4.57 -8.48 1.03
C LEU A 301 4.22 -9.82 1.69
N SER A 302 4.59 -10.92 1.03
CA SER A 302 4.45 -12.27 1.59
C SER A 302 5.78 -12.69 2.22
N ALA A 303 5.77 -13.01 3.51
CA ALA A 303 6.96 -13.49 4.24
C ALA A 303 6.91 -15.02 4.40
N PHE A 304 8.02 -15.68 4.07
CA PHE A 304 8.19 -17.13 4.14
C PHE A 304 9.37 -17.50 5.03
N SER A 305 9.19 -18.50 5.88
CA SER A 305 10.24 -19.02 6.76
C SER A 305 11.13 -20.11 6.09
N SER A 306 10.84 -20.46 4.84
CA SER A 306 11.65 -21.41 4.06
C SER A 306 11.44 -21.20 2.55
N SER A 307 12.43 -21.65 1.75
CA SER A 307 12.33 -21.67 0.29
C SER A 307 11.20 -22.60 -0.20
N ARG A 308 10.95 -23.71 0.49
CA ARG A 308 9.86 -24.63 0.18
C ARG A 308 8.48 -24.03 0.42
N ALA A 309 8.30 -23.19 1.44
CA ALA A 309 7.05 -22.49 1.67
C ALA A 309 6.77 -21.47 0.54
N TRP A 310 7.81 -20.81 0.03
CA TRP A 310 7.71 -19.98 -1.17
C TRP A 310 7.31 -20.83 -2.40
N ALA A 311 7.98 -21.98 -2.61
CA ALA A 311 7.70 -22.90 -3.70
C ALA A 311 6.23 -23.36 -3.71
N SER A 312 5.70 -23.76 -2.55
CA SER A 312 4.29 -24.16 -2.39
C SER A 312 3.30 -23.04 -2.74
N ARG A 313 3.68 -21.79 -2.54
CA ARG A 313 2.83 -20.63 -2.83
C ARG A 313 2.91 -20.17 -4.28
N TYR A 314 4.10 -20.18 -4.87
CA TYR A 314 4.35 -19.56 -6.17
C TYR A 314 4.75 -20.56 -7.26
N ALA A 315 5.67 -21.48 -6.98
CA ALA A 315 6.17 -22.42 -7.98
C ALA A 315 5.08 -23.40 -8.45
N THR A 316 4.20 -23.82 -7.55
CA THR A 316 3.05 -24.70 -7.87
C THR A 316 2.12 -24.08 -8.94
N TYR A 317 2.11 -22.76 -9.05
CA TYR A 317 1.33 -22.02 -10.05
C TYR A 317 2.19 -21.53 -11.24
N GLY A 318 3.39 -22.08 -11.43
CA GLY A 318 4.27 -21.75 -12.56
C GLY A 318 4.98 -20.42 -12.43
N HIS A 319 4.96 -19.77 -11.26
CA HIS A 319 5.68 -18.52 -11.06
C HIS A 319 7.17 -18.75 -10.82
N ALA A 320 7.99 -17.96 -11.49
CA ALA A 320 9.42 -17.86 -11.26
C ALA A 320 9.74 -16.65 -10.38
N SER A 321 10.96 -16.59 -9.83
CA SER A 321 11.43 -15.48 -9.02
C SER A 321 12.54 -14.66 -9.68
N VAL A 322 12.62 -13.38 -9.31
CA VAL A 322 13.81 -12.54 -9.41
C VAL A 322 14.26 -12.22 -7.99
N LEU A 323 15.49 -12.61 -7.66
CA LEU A 323 15.98 -12.63 -6.28
C LEU A 323 16.98 -11.52 -6.00
N ALA A 324 16.79 -10.79 -4.91
CA ALA A 324 17.87 -10.09 -4.21
C ALA A 324 18.35 -10.95 -3.05
N ILE A 325 19.65 -11.21 -2.95
CA ILE A 325 20.22 -12.04 -1.87
C ILE A 325 21.10 -11.18 -0.97
N GLY A 326 20.82 -11.16 0.34
CA GLY A 326 21.62 -10.41 1.29
C GLY A 326 21.11 -10.44 2.73
N ASN A 327 21.91 -9.93 3.66
CA ASN A 327 21.49 -9.77 5.06
C ASN A 327 20.51 -8.60 5.25
N PHE A 328 20.56 -7.61 4.38
CA PHE A 328 19.71 -6.41 4.36
C PHE A 328 19.56 -5.70 5.72
N ASP A 329 20.62 -5.76 6.54
CA ASP A 329 20.59 -5.07 7.83
C ASP A 329 20.68 -3.56 7.67
N GLY A 330 19.65 -2.88 8.20
CA GLY A 330 19.47 -1.45 8.07
C GLY A 330 18.86 -0.98 6.74
N ILE A 331 18.76 -1.82 5.71
CA ILE A 331 18.28 -1.47 4.34
C ILE A 331 18.71 -0.04 3.93
N HIS A 332 20.03 0.15 3.87
CA HIS A 332 20.67 1.41 3.47
C HIS A 332 20.58 1.67 1.95
N LEU A 333 21.01 2.83 1.47
CA LEU A 333 20.88 3.22 0.06
C LEU A 333 21.43 2.17 -0.92
N GLY A 334 22.54 1.48 -0.59
CA GLY A 334 23.06 0.37 -1.42
C GLY A 334 22.11 -0.83 -1.46
N HIS A 335 21.51 -1.22 -0.33
CA HIS A 335 20.49 -2.27 -0.31
C HIS A 335 19.23 -1.84 -1.08
N GLN A 336 18.81 -0.58 -0.94
CA GLN A 336 17.64 -0.05 -1.65
C GLN A 336 17.85 -0.06 -3.17
N ALA A 337 19.07 0.19 -3.66
CA ALA A 337 19.38 0.10 -5.09
C ALA A 337 19.20 -1.34 -5.61
N ILE A 338 19.73 -2.34 -4.90
CA ILE A 338 19.57 -3.75 -5.26
C ILE A 338 18.08 -4.13 -5.26
N LEU A 339 17.35 -3.78 -4.20
CA LEU A 339 15.95 -4.16 -4.03
C LEU A 339 15.03 -3.51 -5.08
N ARG A 340 15.26 -2.24 -5.44
CA ARG A 340 14.51 -1.57 -6.52
C ARG A 340 14.81 -2.20 -7.88
N ALA A 341 16.08 -2.45 -8.19
CA ALA A 341 16.44 -3.15 -9.41
C ALA A 341 15.81 -4.55 -9.49
N THR A 342 15.69 -5.25 -8.34
CA THR A 342 14.99 -6.55 -8.27
C THR A 342 13.51 -6.42 -8.65
N VAL A 343 12.82 -5.41 -8.14
CA VAL A 343 11.42 -5.13 -8.49
C VAL A 343 11.28 -4.82 -9.99
N GLU A 344 12.15 -3.97 -10.53
CA GLU A 344 12.15 -3.59 -11.96
C GLU A 344 12.39 -4.81 -12.87
N HIS A 345 13.41 -5.63 -12.58
CA HIS A 345 13.71 -6.85 -13.34
C HIS A 345 12.59 -7.89 -13.21
N ALA A 346 12.00 -8.03 -12.03
CA ALA A 346 10.89 -8.94 -11.82
C ALA A 346 9.68 -8.55 -12.67
N HIS A 347 9.38 -7.26 -12.77
CA HIS A 347 8.34 -6.74 -13.66
C HIS A 347 8.63 -7.08 -15.14
N ALA A 348 9.87 -6.82 -15.61
CA ALA A 348 10.27 -7.09 -16.99
C ALA A 348 10.19 -8.58 -17.36
N LEU A 349 10.51 -9.47 -16.41
CA LEU A 349 10.53 -10.93 -16.62
C LEU A 349 9.21 -11.61 -16.24
N SER A 350 8.16 -10.86 -15.88
CA SER A 350 6.91 -11.40 -15.32
C SER A 350 7.16 -12.45 -14.23
N ALA A 351 8.11 -12.18 -13.31
CA ALA A 351 8.52 -13.04 -12.20
C ALA A 351 8.25 -12.38 -10.84
N VAL A 352 8.21 -13.11 -9.74
CA VAL A 352 7.95 -12.59 -8.38
C VAL A 352 9.19 -11.89 -7.84
N SER A 353 9.09 -10.60 -7.50
CA SER A 353 10.17 -9.86 -6.86
C SER A 353 10.39 -10.35 -5.42
N THR A 354 11.52 -11.02 -5.17
CA THR A 354 11.75 -11.73 -3.92
C THR A 354 13.07 -11.32 -3.27
N ALA A 355 13.06 -10.99 -1.97
CA ALA A 355 14.28 -10.89 -1.17
C ALA A 355 14.55 -12.20 -0.44
N LEU A 356 15.76 -12.72 -0.56
CA LEU A 356 16.27 -13.85 0.21
C LEU A 356 17.21 -13.34 1.29
N THR A 357 16.84 -13.50 2.55
CA THR A 357 17.60 -13.06 3.72
C THR A 357 17.67 -14.13 4.79
N PHE A 358 18.43 -13.89 5.85
CA PHE A 358 18.74 -14.88 6.87
C PHE A 358 18.41 -14.38 8.27
N ASP A 359 17.87 -15.26 9.11
CA ASP A 359 17.68 -15.03 10.54
C ASP A 359 17.81 -16.34 11.34
N PRO A 360 18.77 -16.42 12.29
CA PRO A 360 19.79 -15.41 12.64
C PRO A 360 20.75 -15.10 11.48
N SER A 361 21.47 -13.98 11.56
CA SER A 361 22.45 -13.63 10.52
C SER A 361 23.61 -14.65 10.49
N PRO A 362 24.23 -14.91 9.31
CA PRO A 362 25.33 -15.88 9.19
C PRO A 362 26.46 -15.65 10.20
N ARG A 363 26.83 -14.38 10.46
CA ARG A 363 27.89 -14.07 11.44
C ARG A 363 27.49 -14.43 12.86
N LYS A 364 26.21 -14.29 13.23
CA LYS A 364 25.73 -14.61 14.58
C LYS A 364 25.79 -16.11 14.88
N VAL A 365 25.72 -16.96 13.86
CA VAL A 365 25.83 -18.43 13.98
C VAL A 365 27.29 -18.91 13.90
N LEU A 366 28.06 -18.37 12.93
CA LEU A 366 29.39 -18.84 12.65
C LEU A 366 30.48 -18.25 13.56
N ARG A 367 30.29 -17.02 14.04
CA ARG A 367 31.23 -16.27 14.88
C ARG A 367 30.48 -15.36 15.85
N PRO A 368 29.74 -15.91 16.84
CA PRO A 368 28.87 -15.15 17.73
C PRO A 368 29.62 -14.05 18.49
N GLU A 369 30.86 -14.31 18.93
CA GLU A 369 31.70 -13.37 19.69
C GLU A 369 32.05 -12.08 18.90
N SER A 370 32.10 -12.15 17.55
CA SER A 370 32.46 -11.05 16.68
C SER A 370 31.30 -10.56 15.82
N ALA A 371 30.08 -11.04 16.09
CA ALA A 371 28.90 -10.63 15.35
C ALA A 371 28.57 -9.17 15.65
N PRO A 372 28.49 -8.28 14.64
CA PRO A 372 28.14 -6.89 14.88
C PRO A 372 26.68 -6.76 15.30
N PRO A 373 26.34 -5.79 16.17
CA PRO A 373 24.96 -5.53 16.56
C PRO A 373 24.11 -5.13 15.37
N ARG A 374 22.85 -5.55 15.35
CA ARG A 374 21.92 -5.26 14.26
C ARG A 374 21.47 -3.79 14.26
N LEU A 375 21.42 -3.21 13.05
CA LEU A 375 20.87 -1.87 12.79
C LEU A 375 19.35 -1.83 12.83
N SER A 376 18.71 -2.95 12.49
CA SER A 376 17.25 -3.02 12.35
C SER A 376 16.68 -4.32 12.91
N THR A 377 15.46 -4.24 13.44
CA THR A 377 14.68 -5.42 13.81
C THR A 377 14.15 -6.14 12.55
N ASN A 378 13.68 -7.39 12.71
CA ASN A 378 13.03 -8.11 11.61
C ASN A 378 11.77 -7.37 11.14
N ALA A 379 10.96 -6.84 12.07
CA ALA A 379 9.77 -6.06 11.75
C ALA A 379 10.11 -4.83 10.89
N GLN A 380 11.12 -4.05 11.27
CA GLN A 380 11.58 -2.91 10.49
C GLN A 380 12.07 -3.30 9.09
N ARG A 381 12.75 -4.46 8.95
CA ARG A 381 13.17 -4.97 7.62
C ARG A 381 11.96 -5.32 6.76
N MET A 382 10.95 -6.01 7.33
CA MET A 382 9.71 -6.34 6.61
C MET A 382 8.97 -5.09 6.14
N ASP A 383 8.84 -4.08 6.99
CA ASP A 383 8.22 -2.81 6.63
C ASP A 383 8.94 -2.16 5.44
N TRP A 384 10.28 -2.18 5.42
CA TRP A 384 11.06 -1.59 4.34
C TRP A 384 11.05 -2.40 3.05
N PHE A 385 11.02 -3.73 3.10
CA PHE A 385 10.81 -4.55 1.91
C PHE A 385 9.44 -4.24 1.27
N ASN A 386 8.40 -4.07 2.08
CA ASN A 386 7.08 -3.67 1.61
C ASN A 386 7.08 -2.26 0.99
N VAL A 387 7.71 -1.27 1.64
CA VAL A 387 7.85 0.12 1.12
C VAL A 387 8.59 0.16 -0.23
N LEU A 388 9.54 -0.74 -0.45
CA LEU A 388 10.32 -0.85 -1.69
C LEU A 388 9.59 -1.61 -2.79
N GLY A 389 8.40 -2.16 -2.53
CA GLY A 389 7.54 -2.81 -3.51
C GLY A 389 7.89 -4.27 -3.80
N LEU A 390 8.60 -4.96 -2.90
CA LEU A 390 8.83 -6.40 -3.03
C LEU A 390 7.54 -7.18 -2.78
N GLU A 391 7.33 -8.24 -3.55
CA GLU A 391 6.15 -9.11 -3.45
C GLU A 391 6.38 -10.24 -2.44
N ALA A 392 7.61 -10.71 -2.29
CA ALA A 392 7.94 -11.80 -1.38
C ALA A 392 9.27 -11.57 -0.64
N VAL A 393 9.34 -12.11 0.58
CA VAL A 393 10.57 -12.22 1.36
C VAL A 393 10.70 -13.65 1.88
N VAL A 394 11.83 -14.28 1.60
CA VAL A 394 12.19 -15.57 2.18
C VAL A 394 13.23 -15.33 3.26
N VAL A 395 12.86 -15.58 4.51
CA VAL A 395 13.74 -15.49 5.67
C VAL A 395 14.20 -16.90 6.01
N LEU A 396 15.36 -17.30 5.50
CA LEU A 396 15.90 -18.62 5.80
C LEU A 396 16.53 -18.67 7.21
N PRO A 397 16.18 -19.66 8.03
CA PRO A 397 16.95 -19.99 9.23
C PRO A 397 18.39 -20.31 8.82
N PHE A 398 19.36 -19.50 9.26
CA PHE A 398 20.75 -19.80 8.98
C PHE A 398 21.25 -20.83 10.01
N THR A 399 21.38 -22.09 9.57
CA THR A 399 21.84 -23.22 10.37
C THR A 399 23.25 -23.65 9.97
N LEU A 400 23.89 -24.46 10.79
CA LEU A 400 25.21 -25.06 10.43
C LEU A 400 25.11 -25.95 9.18
N ASP A 401 23.96 -26.60 8.95
CA ASP A 401 23.74 -27.41 7.74
C ASP A 401 23.64 -26.53 6.49
N LEU A 402 22.91 -25.42 6.55
CA LEU A 402 22.89 -24.45 5.46
C LEU A 402 24.29 -23.87 5.19
N ALA A 403 25.10 -23.65 6.25
CA ALA A 403 26.46 -23.14 6.14
C ALA A 403 27.43 -24.14 5.53
N ARG A 404 27.13 -25.45 5.50
CA ARG A 404 27.94 -26.51 4.88
C ARG A 404 27.70 -26.66 3.38
N LEU A 405 26.59 -26.13 2.83
CA LEU A 405 26.30 -26.23 1.41
C LEU A 405 27.40 -25.56 0.59
N SER A 406 27.94 -26.28 -0.39
CA SER A 406 28.82 -25.71 -1.40
C SER A 406 28.07 -24.64 -2.22
N PRO A 407 28.78 -23.76 -2.94
CA PRO A 407 28.12 -22.80 -3.84
C PRO A 407 27.18 -23.45 -4.85
N ALA A 408 27.53 -24.62 -5.40
CA ALA A 408 26.70 -25.34 -6.35
C ALA A 408 25.42 -25.88 -5.70
N GLU A 409 25.55 -26.55 -4.55
CA GLU A 409 24.40 -27.09 -3.82
C GLU A 409 23.42 -25.98 -3.37
N PHE A 410 23.95 -24.85 -2.91
CA PHE A 410 23.09 -23.69 -2.56
C PHE A 410 22.29 -23.20 -3.76
N VAL A 411 22.93 -23.05 -4.92
CA VAL A 411 22.25 -22.64 -6.15
C VAL A 411 21.24 -23.69 -6.60
N GLU A 412 21.62 -24.95 -6.70
CA GLU A 412 20.76 -26.02 -7.21
C GLU A 412 19.54 -26.27 -6.31
N GLN A 413 19.75 -26.33 -4.99
CA GLN A 413 18.69 -26.71 -4.06
C GLN A 413 17.75 -25.53 -3.74
N ILE A 414 18.30 -24.34 -3.52
CA ILE A 414 17.51 -23.20 -3.03
C ILE A 414 17.08 -22.30 -4.18
N LEU A 415 18.01 -21.87 -5.04
CA LEU A 415 17.67 -20.88 -6.07
C LEU A 415 16.91 -21.51 -7.24
N VAL A 416 17.39 -22.65 -7.74
CA VAL A 416 16.83 -23.30 -8.93
C VAL A 416 15.61 -24.15 -8.55
N ARG A 417 15.80 -25.15 -7.68
CA ARG A 417 14.74 -26.11 -7.37
C ARG A 417 13.59 -25.50 -6.59
N ASP A 418 13.89 -24.75 -5.50
CA ASP A 418 12.83 -24.25 -4.61
C ASP A 418 12.29 -22.89 -5.04
N LEU A 419 13.14 -21.96 -5.53
CA LEU A 419 12.74 -20.59 -5.84
C LEU A 419 12.56 -20.32 -7.34
N HIS A 420 12.77 -21.32 -8.20
CA HIS A 420 12.56 -21.21 -9.66
C HIS A 420 13.11 -19.91 -10.24
N VAL A 421 14.38 -19.62 -9.91
CA VAL A 421 15.01 -18.34 -10.20
C VAL A 421 15.19 -18.08 -11.70
N LYS A 422 14.84 -16.87 -12.17
CA LYS A 422 15.16 -16.36 -13.50
C LYS A 422 16.28 -15.34 -13.50
N ALA A 423 16.43 -14.59 -12.42
CA ALA A 423 17.54 -13.66 -12.25
C ALA A 423 17.89 -13.47 -10.78
N VAL A 424 19.18 -13.28 -10.49
CA VAL A 424 19.71 -12.97 -9.17
C VAL A 424 20.41 -11.61 -9.20
N LEU A 425 20.04 -10.71 -8.30
CA LEU A 425 20.63 -9.39 -8.14
C LEU A 425 21.45 -9.33 -6.86
N VAL A 426 22.73 -9.01 -6.97
CA VAL A 426 23.68 -8.94 -5.84
C VAL A 426 24.64 -7.77 -6.00
N GLY A 427 25.23 -7.32 -4.90
CA GLY A 427 26.35 -6.37 -4.95
C GLY A 427 27.67 -7.03 -5.35
N GLU A 428 28.64 -6.25 -5.83
CA GLU A 428 29.95 -6.71 -6.29
C GLU A 428 30.72 -7.58 -5.26
N ASN A 429 30.54 -7.30 -3.97
CA ASN A 429 31.24 -7.99 -2.88
C ASN A 429 30.44 -9.19 -2.33
N PHE A 430 29.47 -9.71 -3.08
CA PHE A 430 28.64 -10.82 -2.63
C PHE A 430 29.47 -12.11 -2.50
N ARG A 431 29.29 -12.82 -1.38
CA ARG A 431 29.90 -14.10 -1.07
C ARG A 431 28.87 -15.08 -0.53
N PHE A 432 28.96 -16.36 -0.93
CA PHE A 432 28.00 -17.39 -0.53
C PHE A 432 28.64 -18.78 -0.50
N GLY A 433 27.89 -19.77 0.01
CA GLY A 433 28.31 -21.14 0.14
C GLY A 433 29.31 -21.37 1.26
N HIS A 434 29.72 -22.61 1.44
CA HIS A 434 30.62 -23.05 2.51
C HIS A 434 31.93 -22.23 2.51
N LYS A 435 32.29 -21.67 3.68
CA LYS A 435 33.48 -20.81 3.88
C LYS A 435 33.56 -19.63 2.90
N GLN A 436 32.42 -19.17 2.35
CA GLN A 436 32.36 -18.08 1.35
C GLN A 436 33.13 -18.40 0.05
N ALA A 437 33.17 -19.66 -0.35
CA ALA A 437 33.91 -20.11 -1.54
C ALA A 437 33.28 -19.63 -2.85
N GLY A 438 31.98 -19.23 -2.84
CA GLY A 438 31.29 -18.62 -3.98
C GLY A 438 31.42 -17.09 -3.96
N ASP A 439 31.67 -16.53 -5.13
CA ASP A 439 31.65 -15.09 -5.41
C ASP A 439 30.74 -14.78 -6.59
N VAL A 440 30.69 -13.52 -7.03
CA VAL A 440 29.84 -13.10 -8.17
C VAL A 440 30.24 -13.80 -9.47
N LYS A 441 31.51 -14.08 -9.69
CA LYS A 441 31.99 -14.84 -10.87
C LYS A 441 31.46 -16.27 -10.84
N ARG A 442 31.59 -16.95 -9.70
CA ARG A 442 31.08 -18.31 -9.51
C ARG A 442 29.55 -18.37 -9.62
N LEU A 443 28.87 -17.35 -9.12
CA LEU A 443 27.40 -17.24 -9.27
C LEU A 443 27.00 -17.10 -10.74
N SER A 444 27.73 -16.29 -11.53
CA SER A 444 27.48 -16.12 -12.97
C SER A 444 27.74 -17.41 -13.76
N GLU A 445 28.80 -18.17 -13.43
CA GLU A 445 29.08 -19.48 -14.05
C GLU A 445 27.94 -20.48 -13.77
N LEU A 446 27.43 -20.51 -12.54
CA LEU A 446 26.29 -21.34 -12.14
C LEU A 446 24.99 -20.85 -12.78
N GLY A 447 24.81 -19.53 -12.93
CA GLY A 447 23.69 -18.94 -13.63
C GLY A 447 23.61 -19.39 -15.08
N ALA A 448 24.74 -19.34 -15.79
CA ALA A 448 24.82 -19.83 -17.17
C ALA A 448 24.52 -21.35 -17.27
N LYS A 449 25.00 -22.15 -16.30
CA LYS A 449 24.72 -23.60 -16.25
C LYS A 449 23.23 -23.92 -16.04
N HIS A 450 22.54 -23.12 -15.21
CA HIS A 450 21.15 -23.37 -14.78
C HIS A 450 20.13 -22.43 -15.42
N ALA A 451 20.52 -21.67 -16.46
CA ALA A 451 19.68 -20.79 -17.26
C ALA A 451 18.97 -19.69 -16.45
N PHE A 452 19.72 -18.99 -15.56
CA PHE A 452 19.26 -17.77 -14.90
C PHE A 452 20.31 -16.65 -15.02
N ASP A 453 19.84 -15.40 -15.07
CA ASP A 453 20.71 -14.23 -15.19
C ASP A 453 21.29 -13.80 -13.84
N VAL A 454 22.51 -13.23 -13.86
CA VAL A 454 23.14 -12.63 -12.69
C VAL A 454 23.43 -11.15 -12.97
N VAL A 455 22.77 -10.27 -12.21
CA VAL A 455 22.92 -8.83 -12.33
C VAL A 455 23.72 -8.31 -11.14
N ILE A 456 24.88 -7.73 -11.43
CA ILE A 456 25.76 -7.14 -10.43
C ILE A 456 25.40 -5.66 -10.29
N VAL A 457 24.86 -5.27 -9.12
CA VAL A 457 24.51 -3.88 -8.84
C VAL A 457 25.71 -3.15 -8.25
N PRO A 458 26.15 -2.03 -8.87
CA PRO A 458 27.31 -1.29 -8.39
C PRO A 458 27.05 -0.68 -7.01
N PRO A 459 28.12 -0.46 -6.20
CA PRO A 459 27.99 0.13 -4.89
C PRO A 459 27.49 1.59 -4.99
N VAL A 460 26.59 1.96 -4.09
CA VAL A 460 26.16 3.36 -3.96
C VAL A 460 27.22 4.14 -3.19
N VAL A 461 27.69 5.22 -3.79
CA VAL A 461 28.67 6.14 -3.20
C VAL A 461 27.98 7.41 -2.76
N TYR A 462 28.19 7.82 -1.51
CA TYR A 462 27.70 9.09 -0.98
C TYR A 462 28.89 9.95 -0.53
N ARG A 463 29.11 11.09 -1.20
CA ARG A 463 30.25 12.03 -0.94
C ARG A 463 31.63 11.35 -0.91
N GLY A 464 31.87 10.41 -1.83
CA GLY A 464 33.15 9.69 -1.94
C GLY A 464 33.28 8.47 -1.03
N GLU A 465 32.30 8.19 -0.17
CA GLU A 465 32.30 7.01 0.72
C GLU A 465 31.28 5.96 0.25
N VAL A 466 31.71 4.69 0.17
CA VAL A 466 30.82 3.57 -0.20
C VAL A 466 29.85 3.30 0.94
N VAL A 467 28.55 3.35 0.65
CA VAL A 467 27.50 3.12 1.64
C VAL A 467 27.46 1.65 2.07
N SER A 468 27.66 1.40 3.37
CA SER A 468 27.64 0.04 3.94
C SER A 468 27.08 0.01 5.35
N SER A 469 26.56 -1.17 5.77
CA SER A 469 26.08 -1.37 7.15
C SER A 469 27.19 -1.16 8.19
N THR A 470 28.46 -1.42 7.84
CA THR A 470 29.61 -1.25 8.75
C THR A 470 29.83 0.23 9.09
N ILE A 471 29.80 1.09 8.08
CA ILE A 471 29.95 2.54 8.28
C ILE A 471 28.77 3.07 9.09
N ILE A 472 27.55 2.68 8.73
CA ILE A 472 26.36 3.14 9.44
C ILE A 472 26.38 2.75 10.92
N ARG A 473 26.85 1.52 11.26
CA ARG A 473 27.03 1.12 12.66
C ARG A 473 28.03 2.01 13.40
N ARG A 474 29.15 2.32 12.76
CA ARG A 474 30.17 3.22 13.30
C ARG A 474 29.57 4.59 13.61
N GLU A 475 28.84 5.18 12.65
CA GLU A 475 28.25 6.51 12.79
C GLU A 475 27.15 6.53 13.89
N VAL A 476 26.27 5.52 13.92
CA VAL A 476 25.26 5.39 14.99
C VAL A 476 25.94 5.24 16.36
N ALA A 477 26.94 4.35 16.48
CA ALA A 477 27.67 4.15 17.73
C ALA A 477 28.45 5.39 18.19
N ALA A 478 28.92 6.23 17.25
CA ALA A 478 29.56 7.52 17.55
C ALA A 478 28.52 8.63 17.88
N GLY A 479 27.23 8.39 17.62
CA GLY A 479 26.16 9.36 17.80
C GLY A 479 25.97 10.35 16.66
N ASP A 480 26.68 10.18 15.52
CA ASP A 480 26.38 10.95 14.30
C ASP A 480 25.21 10.33 13.53
N VAL A 481 24.05 10.42 14.18
CA VAL A 481 22.77 9.94 13.60
C VAL A 481 22.39 10.73 12.34
N SER A 482 22.95 11.95 12.17
CA SER A 482 22.70 12.78 10.98
C SER A 482 23.42 12.23 9.75
N HIS A 483 24.65 11.75 9.90
CA HIS A 483 25.40 11.09 8.83
C HIS A 483 24.80 9.70 8.55
N ALA A 484 24.54 8.91 9.58
CA ALA A 484 23.85 7.63 9.45
C ALA A 484 22.53 7.76 8.66
N ALA A 485 21.73 8.80 8.94
CA ALA A 485 20.47 9.05 8.24
C ALA A 485 20.66 9.30 6.74
N ARG A 486 21.72 9.97 6.33
CA ARG A 486 22.04 10.19 4.91
C ARG A 486 22.40 8.90 4.18
N LEU A 487 23.15 8.02 4.83
CA LEU A 487 23.55 6.72 4.28
C LEU A 487 22.37 5.73 4.27
N LEU A 488 21.46 5.83 5.23
CA LEU A 488 20.22 5.06 5.29
C LEU A 488 19.14 5.57 4.32
N GLY A 489 19.23 6.84 3.88
CA GLY A 489 18.15 7.52 3.16
C GLY A 489 16.96 7.91 4.04
N ARG A 490 17.09 7.74 5.37
CA ARG A 490 16.07 8.02 6.38
C ARG A 490 16.68 8.14 7.78
N PRO A 491 16.00 8.77 8.77
CA PRO A 491 16.45 8.77 10.15
C PRO A 491 16.60 7.35 10.71
N PHE A 492 17.67 7.09 11.46
CA PHE A 492 17.82 5.88 12.26
C PHE A 492 16.70 5.82 13.31
N ALA A 493 16.12 4.66 13.57
CA ALA A 493 14.96 4.51 14.44
C ALA A 493 15.12 3.36 15.44
N LEU A 494 14.76 3.62 16.70
CA LEU A 494 14.56 2.61 17.74
C LEU A 494 13.08 2.33 17.90
N THR A 495 12.72 1.07 18.09
CA THR A 495 11.35 0.60 18.39
C THR A 495 11.36 -0.26 19.63
N GLY A 496 10.25 -0.29 20.34
CA GLY A 496 10.09 -1.17 21.51
C GLY A 496 8.88 -0.85 22.35
N GLU A 497 8.78 -1.52 23.47
CA GLU A 497 7.73 -1.31 24.47
C GLU A 497 8.04 -0.08 25.34
N VAL A 498 6.99 0.59 25.79
CA VAL A 498 7.11 1.65 26.79
C VAL A 498 7.04 1.03 28.16
N ILE A 499 8.12 1.17 28.92
CA ILE A 499 8.26 0.62 30.27
C ILE A 499 8.11 1.71 31.34
N SER A 500 7.74 1.30 32.56
CA SER A 500 7.65 2.22 33.70
C SER A 500 9.02 2.80 34.04
N GLY A 501 9.12 4.12 34.11
CA GLY A 501 10.30 4.85 34.54
C GLY A 501 10.32 5.06 36.08
N THR A 502 11.45 5.55 36.63
CA THR A 502 11.58 5.92 38.06
C THR A 502 10.72 7.11 38.47
N GLY A 503 9.98 7.73 37.55
CA GLY A 503 9.14 8.90 37.84
C GLY A 503 9.91 10.20 38.09
N THR A 504 11.25 10.21 37.93
CA THR A 504 12.08 11.40 38.15
C THR A 504 11.65 12.57 37.24
N GLY A 505 11.24 12.29 35.98
CA GLY A 505 10.71 13.31 35.05
C GLY A 505 9.39 13.94 35.53
N ARG A 506 8.54 13.23 36.30
CA ARG A 506 7.32 13.80 36.87
C ARG A 506 7.61 14.81 37.97
N ARG A 507 8.70 14.64 38.74
CA ARG A 507 9.14 15.61 39.76
C ARG A 507 9.60 16.94 39.17
N PHE A 508 10.03 16.96 37.89
CA PHE A 508 10.60 18.15 37.19
C PHE A 508 9.70 18.75 36.10
N THR A 509 8.42 18.39 36.04
CA THR A 509 7.46 18.94 35.06
C THR A 509 7.72 18.58 33.58
N PHE A 510 8.61 17.61 33.29
CA PHE A 510 8.91 17.11 31.95
C PHE A 510 8.66 15.60 31.87
N PRO A 511 7.42 15.15 31.65
CA PRO A 511 7.12 13.73 31.57
C PRO A 511 7.86 13.08 30.39
N THR A 512 8.50 11.93 30.64
CA THR A 512 9.25 11.16 29.64
C THR A 512 8.66 9.76 29.49
N LEU A 513 8.73 9.22 28.26
CA LEU A 513 8.45 7.83 27.96
C LEU A 513 9.77 7.05 27.93
N ASN A 514 9.84 5.94 28.66
CA ASN A 514 11.01 5.08 28.69
C ASN A 514 10.82 3.96 27.67
N LEU A 515 11.75 3.82 26.73
CA LEU A 515 11.73 2.83 25.67
C LEU A 515 12.61 1.64 26.02
N ALA A 516 12.04 0.44 26.08
CA ALA A 516 12.79 -0.82 26.03
C ALA A 516 13.09 -1.11 24.54
N ALA A 517 14.26 -0.66 24.06
CA ALA A 517 14.62 -0.78 22.66
C ALA A 517 14.85 -2.23 22.26
N GLU A 518 14.24 -2.66 21.14
CA GLU A 518 14.41 -3.99 20.54
C GLU A 518 15.69 -4.12 19.71
N GLN A 519 16.30 -2.99 19.33
CA GLN A 519 17.55 -2.96 18.56
C GLN A 519 18.75 -3.29 19.44
N GLU A 520 19.68 -4.05 18.87
CA GLU A 520 20.95 -4.37 19.52
C GLU A 520 21.90 -3.15 19.55
N LEU A 521 21.81 -2.28 18.53
CA LEU A 521 22.63 -1.07 18.42
C LEU A 521 21.85 0.16 18.89
N LEU A 522 22.40 0.86 19.88
CA LEU A 522 21.92 2.15 20.33
C LEU A 522 22.87 3.27 19.92
N PRO A 523 22.40 4.50 19.64
CA PRO A 523 23.27 5.66 19.47
C PRO A 523 24.08 5.96 20.74
N ALA A 524 25.21 6.65 20.57
CA ALA A 524 26.04 7.10 21.71
C ALA A 524 25.22 7.85 22.77
N ARG A 525 25.68 7.81 24.02
CA ARG A 525 25.05 8.56 25.12
C ARG A 525 24.98 10.05 24.82
N GLY A 526 23.82 10.66 25.08
CA GLY A 526 23.59 12.07 24.82
C GLY A 526 22.14 12.42 24.59
N VAL A 527 21.90 13.68 24.27
CA VAL A 527 20.56 14.22 24.00
C VAL A 527 20.40 14.47 22.51
N TYR A 528 19.27 14.06 21.98
CA TYR A 528 18.98 14.05 20.55
C TYR A 528 17.68 14.76 20.20
N VAL A 529 17.65 15.46 19.08
CA VAL A 529 16.41 15.84 18.40
C VAL A 529 15.81 14.60 17.76
N THR A 530 14.59 14.27 18.12
CA THR A 530 13.92 13.06 17.66
C THR A 530 12.47 13.34 17.24
N ARG A 531 11.88 12.38 16.54
CA ARG A 531 10.44 12.28 16.38
C ARG A 531 9.97 10.94 16.94
N ALA A 532 8.94 10.99 17.75
CA ALA A 532 8.33 9.83 18.39
C ALA A 532 7.01 9.48 17.71
N ARG A 533 6.82 8.23 17.32
CA ARG A 533 5.55 7.70 16.80
C ARG A 533 5.01 6.70 17.82
N LEU A 534 3.83 6.97 18.34
CA LEU A 534 3.15 6.11 19.32
C LEU A 534 2.40 5.00 18.58
N ASP A 535 2.13 3.89 19.27
CA ASP A 535 1.29 2.82 18.73
C ASP A 535 -0.10 3.35 18.35
N GLY A 536 -0.60 2.91 17.18
CA GLY A 536 -1.85 3.39 16.59
C GLY A 536 -1.81 4.79 15.97
N GLU A 537 -0.68 5.52 16.04
CA GLU A 537 -0.53 6.82 15.39
C GLU A 537 0.20 6.70 14.04
N THR A 538 -0.34 7.37 13.04
CA THR A 538 0.31 7.50 11.72
C THR A 538 1.32 8.64 11.69
N ARG A 539 1.13 9.67 12.53
CA ARG A 539 1.99 10.86 12.61
C ARG A 539 3.00 10.74 13.73
N SER A 540 4.25 11.14 13.46
CA SER A 540 5.27 11.25 14.49
C SER A 540 5.25 12.64 15.12
N ARG A 541 5.35 12.70 16.47
CA ARG A 541 5.39 13.91 17.28
C ARG A 541 6.83 14.42 17.41
N ARG A 542 7.02 15.72 17.55
CA ARG A 542 8.33 16.28 17.86
C ARG A 542 8.74 15.87 19.28
N SER A 543 10.00 15.48 19.44
CA SER A 543 10.49 15.00 20.75
C SER A 543 11.97 15.30 20.92
N VAL A 544 12.41 15.21 22.16
CA VAL A 544 13.82 15.16 22.58
C VAL A 544 14.03 13.84 23.29
N THR A 545 15.08 13.12 22.92
CA THR A 545 15.42 11.83 23.53
C THR A 545 16.78 11.87 24.16
N ASN A 546 16.85 11.44 25.41
CA ASN A 546 18.08 11.21 26.14
C ASN A 546 18.45 9.72 26.10
N ILE A 547 19.69 9.41 25.73
CA ILE A 547 20.30 8.08 25.91
C ILE A 547 21.35 8.25 27.00
N GLY A 548 21.12 7.62 28.14
CA GLY A 548 21.95 7.78 29.34
C GLY A 548 22.11 6.49 30.13
N MET A 549 22.96 6.52 31.15
CA MET A 549 23.13 5.41 32.09
C MET A 549 22.16 5.52 33.24
N ARG A 550 21.46 4.43 33.53
CA ARG A 550 20.57 4.32 34.69
C ARG A 550 21.18 3.38 35.72
N PRO A 551 21.36 3.82 36.95
CA PRO A 551 21.74 2.92 38.03
C PRO A 551 20.63 1.87 38.28
N THR A 552 21.00 0.60 38.28
CA THR A 552 20.11 -0.53 38.63
C THR A 552 20.71 -1.32 39.81
N PHE A 553 19.91 -2.13 40.48
CA PHE A 553 20.38 -2.97 41.61
C PHE A 553 21.51 -3.94 41.24
N ASN A 554 21.63 -4.30 39.93
CA ASN A 554 22.66 -5.22 39.43
C ASN A 554 23.68 -4.52 38.49
N GLY A 555 23.88 -3.20 38.63
CA GLY A 555 24.82 -2.45 37.77
C GLY A 555 24.18 -1.21 37.11
N SER A 556 24.65 -0.84 35.92
CA SER A 556 24.11 0.28 35.16
C SER A 556 23.64 -0.20 33.81
N SER A 557 22.40 0.12 33.43
CA SER A 557 21.83 -0.15 32.11
C SER A 557 21.62 1.14 31.32
N LEU A 558 21.71 1.05 29.98
CA LEU A 558 21.35 2.15 29.10
C LEU A 558 19.82 2.37 29.15
N SER A 559 19.41 3.63 29.34
CA SER A 559 18.01 4.08 29.25
C SER A 559 17.81 4.94 28.00
N VAL A 560 16.64 4.82 27.40
CA VAL A 560 16.19 5.67 26.27
C VAL A 560 14.92 6.38 26.75
N GLU A 561 15.07 7.65 27.08
CA GLU A 561 14.00 8.48 27.66
C GLU A 561 13.58 9.55 26.66
N THR A 562 12.31 9.54 26.26
CA THR A 562 11.78 10.43 25.22
C THR A 562 10.76 11.40 25.80
N HIS A 563 11.01 12.70 25.69
CA HIS A 563 10.09 13.79 26.03
C HIS A 563 9.39 14.31 24.77
N LEU A 564 8.05 14.32 24.78
CA LEU A 564 7.23 14.87 23.68
C LEU A 564 7.09 16.39 23.83
N LEU A 565 7.36 17.13 22.75
CA LEU A 565 7.35 18.60 22.78
C LEU A 565 5.95 19.20 22.61
N ASP A 566 5.01 18.47 22.01
CA ASP A 566 3.75 19.00 21.50
C ASP A 566 2.49 18.46 22.23
N ALA A 567 2.64 17.62 23.26
CA ALA A 567 1.47 17.00 23.86
C ALA A 567 1.70 16.46 25.28
N GLN A 568 0.70 16.62 26.13
CA GLN A 568 0.48 15.77 27.30
C GLN A 568 -0.34 14.55 26.86
N LEU A 569 0.09 13.36 27.25
CA LEU A 569 -0.61 12.12 26.94
C LEU A 569 -1.66 11.83 28.02
N ALA A 570 -2.89 11.56 27.61
CA ALA A 570 -3.95 11.09 28.53
C ALA A 570 -3.68 9.67 29.04
N THR A 571 -3.05 8.83 28.21
CA THR A 571 -2.68 7.44 28.54
C THR A 571 -1.27 7.15 28.07
N THR A 572 -0.55 6.27 28.78
CA THR A 572 0.77 5.81 28.37
C THR A 572 0.63 4.84 27.19
N PRO A 573 1.31 5.08 26.05
CA PRO A 573 1.28 4.16 24.90
C PRO A 573 1.98 2.84 25.27
N LYS A 574 1.61 1.74 24.62
CA LYS A 574 2.25 0.43 24.81
C LYS A 574 3.58 0.33 24.08
N ARG A 575 3.64 0.88 22.87
CA ARG A 575 4.83 0.83 22.00
C ARG A 575 5.21 2.23 21.50
N LEU A 576 6.49 2.39 21.18
CA LEU A 576 7.06 3.65 20.76
C LEU A 576 8.11 3.40 19.66
N GLU A 577 8.08 4.21 18.61
CA GLU A 577 9.17 4.34 17.64
C GLU A 577 9.80 5.72 17.78
N VAL A 578 11.11 5.78 17.98
CA VAL A 578 11.89 7.02 18.11
C VAL A 578 12.84 7.15 16.92
N ARG A 579 12.65 8.18 16.10
CA ARG A 579 13.46 8.49 14.92
C ARG A 579 14.46 9.61 15.25
N PHE A 580 15.74 9.35 15.06
CA PHE A 580 16.85 10.24 15.43
C PHE A 580 17.24 11.16 14.28
N TRP A 581 17.24 12.48 14.52
CA TRP A 581 17.55 13.48 13.50
C TRP A 581 18.92 14.13 13.71
N LYS A 582 19.25 14.52 14.93
CA LYS A 582 20.49 15.21 15.26
C LYS A 582 20.84 15.05 16.74
N ARG A 583 22.14 14.85 17.03
CA ARG A 583 22.65 14.94 18.40
C ARG A 583 22.77 16.39 18.82
N LEU A 584 22.20 16.76 19.95
CA LEU A 584 22.30 18.11 20.53
C LEU A 584 23.56 18.27 21.37
N ARG A 585 23.87 17.28 22.20
CA ARG A 585 25.02 17.25 23.11
C ARG A 585 25.28 15.85 23.65
N GLU A 586 26.42 15.70 24.30
CA GLU A 586 26.75 14.52 25.11
C GLU A 586 25.95 14.49 26.43
N GLU A 587 25.95 13.33 27.09
CA GLU A 587 25.42 13.19 28.43
C GLU A 587 26.27 14.04 29.41
N LYS A 588 25.62 14.74 30.33
CA LYS A 588 26.27 15.57 31.35
C LYS A 588 25.68 15.25 32.72
N LYS A 589 26.53 15.18 33.73
CA LYS A 589 26.09 15.14 35.14
C LYS A 589 25.80 16.58 35.61
N PHE A 590 24.80 16.75 36.45
CA PHE A 590 24.38 18.04 37.00
C PHE A 590 24.58 18.04 38.50
N SER A 591 24.99 19.19 39.03
CA SER A 591 25.24 19.36 40.45
C SER A 591 23.95 19.64 41.24
N SER A 592 22.92 20.16 40.57
CA SER A 592 21.62 20.44 41.20
C SER A 592 20.42 20.15 40.28
N PRO A 593 19.23 19.97 40.85
CA PRO A 593 17.98 19.83 40.09
C PRO A 593 17.67 21.07 39.20
N GLU A 594 18.04 22.26 39.67
CA GLU A 594 17.83 23.54 38.98
C GLU A 594 18.68 23.62 37.70
N GLU A 595 19.95 23.21 37.78
CA GLU A 595 20.85 23.12 36.62
C GLU A 595 20.33 22.14 35.61
N LEU A 596 19.85 20.98 36.02
CA LEU A 596 19.22 19.98 35.14
C LEU A 596 17.98 20.54 34.46
N ARG A 597 17.10 21.24 35.17
CA ARG A 597 15.89 21.85 34.63
C ARG A 597 16.22 22.92 33.58
N ALA A 598 17.17 23.79 33.86
CA ALA A 598 17.65 24.84 32.94
C ALA A 598 18.22 24.22 31.66
N GLN A 599 19.01 23.16 31.78
CA GLN A 599 19.57 22.44 30.64
C GLN A 599 18.48 21.75 29.78
N ILE A 600 17.50 21.10 30.38
CA ILE A 600 16.37 20.48 29.66
C ILE A 600 15.60 21.56 28.88
N ALA A 601 15.31 22.72 29.47
CA ALA A 601 14.64 23.83 28.79
C ALA A 601 15.47 24.34 27.59
N SER A 602 16.78 24.43 27.74
CA SER A 602 17.70 24.79 26.65
C SER A 602 17.69 23.76 25.53
N ASP A 603 17.71 22.46 25.85
CA ASP A 603 17.66 21.37 24.87
C ASP A 603 16.34 21.39 24.09
N ILE A 604 15.21 21.63 24.74
CA ILE A 604 13.89 21.81 24.14
C ILE A 604 13.88 23.02 23.18
N ALA A 605 14.41 24.16 23.61
CA ALA A 605 14.49 25.35 22.76
C ALA A 605 15.34 25.10 21.51
N ARG A 606 16.49 24.42 21.64
CA ARG A 606 17.35 24.01 20.51
C ARG A 606 16.64 23.04 19.56
N ALA A 607 15.89 22.09 20.08
CA ALA A 607 15.11 21.15 19.27
C ALA A 607 13.99 21.88 18.51
N ASN A 608 13.29 22.81 19.14
CA ASN A 608 12.26 23.62 18.48
C ASN A 608 12.86 24.48 17.36
N LYS A 609 14.02 25.10 17.58
CA LYS A 609 14.76 25.84 16.56
C LYS A 609 15.19 24.95 15.38
N PHE A 610 15.61 23.71 15.65
CA PHE A 610 15.92 22.74 14.61
C PHE A 610 14.69 22.42 13.75
N PHE A 611 13.56 22.12 14.35
CA PHE A 611 12.32 21.80 13.62
C PHE A 611 11.75 23.01 12.85
N SER A 612 11.91 24.22 13.35
CA SER A 612 11.55 25.44 12.63
C SER A 612 12.39 25.61 11.35
N ARG A 613 13.71 25.44 11.45
CA ARG A 613 14.62 25.51 10.28
C ARG A 613 14.32 24.41 9.25
N LEU A 614 13.99 23.21 9.71
CA LEU A 614 13.61 22.10 8.83
C LEU A 614 12.33 22.41 8.03
N ARG A 615 11.39 23.17 8.61
CA ARG A 615 10.19 23.67 7.94
C ARG A 615 10.55 24.70 6.85
N HIS A 616 11.40 25.68 7.15
CA HIS A 616 11.79 26.72 6.20
C HIS A 616 12.62 26.18 5.02
N SER A 617 13.54 25.23 5.27
CA SER A 617 14.35 24.63 4.19
C SER A 617 13.53 23.73 3.23
N ARG A 618 12.38 23.23 3.64
CA ARG A 618 11.44 22.52 2.76
C ARG A 618 10.60 23.52 1.95
N ALA A 619 10.23 24.66 2.51
CA ALA A 619 9.49 25.72 1.81
C ALA A 619 10.32 26.39 0.71
N SER A 620 11.64 26.56 0.91
CA SER A 620 12.54 27.20 -0.05
C SER A 620 13.01 26.29 -1.21
N ARG A 621 12.65 25.01 -1.21
CA ARG A 621 12.97 24.05 -2.29
C ARG A 621 11.81 23.82 -3.28
N GLN A 622 10.73 24.60 -3.18
CA GLN A 622 9.75 24.66 -4.27
C GLN A 622 10.35 25.55 -5.39
N PRO A 623 10.40 25.10 -6.66
CA PRO A 623 10.79 25.97 -7.75
C PRO A 623 9.79 27.12 -7.82
N THR A 624 10.28 28.34 -7.66
CA THR A 624 9.56 29.55 -8.07
C THR A 624 9.31 29.42 -9.56
N THR A 625 8.08 29.20 -9.97
CA THR A 625 7.65 29.44 -11.34
C THR A 625 7.78 30.94 -11.56
N ALA A 626 8.91 31.37 -12.12
CA ALA A 626 9.06 32.71 -12.69
C ALA A 626 8.04 32.82 -13.83
N GLY A 627 7.12 33.76 -13.68
CA GLY A 627 6.22 34.15 -14.75
C GLY A 627 7.03 34.77 -15.89
N GLY A 628 6.62 34.50 -17.07
CA GLY A 628 6.98 35.07 -18.35
C GLY A 628 5.97 34.65 -19.36
#